data_b7fe6dadedaffe3f40527ea19049832f
#
_entry.id   b7fe6dadedaffe3f40527ea19049832f
#
_cell.length_a   1.000
_cell.length_b   1.000
_cell.length_c   1.000
_cell.angle_alpha   90.00
_cell.angle_beta   90.00
_cell.angle_gamma   90.00
#
_symmetry.space_group_name_H-M   'P 1'
#
loop_
_entity.id
_entity.type
_entity.pdbx_description
1 polymer ?
#
loop_
_entity_poly.entity_id
_entity_poly.type
_entity_poly.pdbx_seq_one_letter_code
_entity_poly.pdbx_strand_id
1 'polypeptide(L)'
;MSPQNTVMDDYTPSSRIIGVQFSMLSPEEIRKNSVVEVTSRDTYINNKPVIGGLFDPRMGVLEPGLICPTDGYTYINTPGYFGHIELARPVLFITHLKEIMKFCKCVCFKCSKLKINKNLHKHILNKPASERWHYVTNLAPNVKRCGDCTEDGCGYKQPDKIQVEGMSTIQAIWEKMDTEDSENGKVIIKLTPEMLIKVFKRICDEDVHFMGFSPTWSRPEWMICQVLPVPPPSVRPSVKHDAQQRSEDDLTHIFSNIIKTNNDLRDKIANDAPTKVIE
;
A
#
# COMPACT_ATOMS: atom_id res chain seq x y z
N MET A 1 18.16 36.25 -49.77
CA MET A 1 17.33 35.09 -49.46
C MET A 1 17.34 34.90 -47.95
N SER A 2 16.33 35.33 -47.23
CA SER A 2 16.21 35.23 -45.79
C SER A 2 15.70 33.84 -45.42
N PRO A 3 16.24 33.19 -44.36
CA PRO A 3 15.69 31.91 -43.88
C PRO A 3 14.33 32.18 -43.25
N GLN A 4 13.31 31.52 -43.75
CA GLN A 4 11.99 31.49 -43.15
C GLN A 4 12.08 30.72 -41.85
N ASN A 5 11.87 31.41 -40.72
CA ASN A 5 11.58 30.79 -39.44
C ASN A 5 10.21 30.11 -39.54
N THR A 6 10.18 28.83 -39.72
CA THR A 6 9.02 27.99 -39.42
C THR A 6 8.87 27.92 -37.90
N VAL A 7 7.99 28.79 -37.39
CA VAL A 7 7.44 28.62 -36.05
C VAL A 7 6.61 27.34 -36.10
N MET A 8 7.12 26.27 -35.52
CA MET A 8 6.29 25.12 -35.16
C MET A 8 5.35 25.61 -34.06
N ASP A 9 4.09 25.80 -34.41
CA ASP A 9 3.03 25.89 -33.43
C ASP A 9 3.00 24.56 -32.68
N ASP A 10 3.64 24.52 -31.51
CA ASP A 10 3.44 23.48 -30.51
C ASP A 10 2.00 23.56 -29.99
N TYR A 11 1.11 22.86 -30.68
CA TYR A 11 -0.24 22.58 -30.20
C TYR A 11 -0.12 21.63 -28.99
N THR A 12 0.36 22.14 -27.88
CA THR A 12 0.16 21.47 -26.59
C THR A 12 -1.31 21.66 -26.23
N PRO A 13 -2.10 20.59 -26.14
CA PRO A 13 -3.49 20.72 -25.74
C PRO A 13 -3.50 21.33 -24.34
N SER A 14 -3.98 22.58 -24.25
CA SER A 14 -4.12 23.26 -22.96
C SER A 14 -5.19 22.55 -22.16
N SER A 15 -4.77 21.76 -21.16
CA SER A 15 -5.68 21.14 -20.21
C SER A 15 -5.85 22.03 -18.98
N ARG A 16 -7.09 22.23 -18.56
CA ARG A 16 -7.41 22.96 -17.33
C ARG A 16 -7.62 21.97 -16.20
N ILE A 17 -6.89 22.14 -15.10
CA ILE A 17 -7.16 21.38 -13.88
C ILE A 17 -8.51 21.81 -13.31
N ILE A 18 -9.46 20.89 -13.20
CA ILE A 18 -10.82 21.10 -12.68
C ILE A 18 -10.96 20.70 -11.22
N GLY A 19 -10.02 19.90 -10.70
CA GLY A 19 -10.03 19.45 -9.32
C GLY A 19 -8.86 18.53 -9.02
N VAL A 20 -8.65 18.28 -7.74
CA VAL A 20 -7.68 17.31 -7.22
C VAL A 20 -8.42 16.33 -6.32
N GLN A 21 -8.24 15.03 -6.56
CA GLN A 21 -8.80 13.98 -5.73
C GLN A 21 -7.68 13.23 -5.02
N PHE A 22 -7.78 13.15 -3.69
CA PHE A 22 -6.91 12.30 -2.90
C PHE A 22 -7.45 10.88 -2.90
N SER A 23 -6.59 9.92 -3.19
CA SER A 23 -6.92 8.50 -3.24
C SER A 23 -5.81 7.65 -2.63
N MET A 24 -6.10 6.36 -2.42
CA MET A 24 -5.07 5.38 -2.12
C MET A 24 -4.54 4.83 -3.44
N LEU A 25 -3.22 4.80 -3.57
CA LEU A 25 -2.60 4.23 -4.77
C LEU A 25 -2.67 2.70 -4.72
N SER A 26 -3.18 2.10 -5.79
CA SER A 26 -3.08 0.66 -5.99
C SER A 26 -1.63 0.24 -6.30
N PRO A 27 -1.26 -1.01 -6.04
CA PRO A 27 0.05 -1.53 -6.45
C PRO A 27 0.32 -1.34 -7.95
N GLU A 28 -0.71 -1.50 -8.78
CA GLU A 28 -0.64 -1.32 -10.24
C GLU A 28 -0.36 0.14 -10.62
N GLU A 29 -1.02 1.09 -9.94
CA GLU A 29 -0.79 2.52 -10.16
C GLU A 29 0.62 2.94 -9.73
N ILE A 30 1.11 2.42 -8.59
CA ILE A 30 2.48 2.68 -8.14
C ILE A 30 3.48 2.21 -9.19
N ARG A 31 3.34 0.99 -9.73
CA ARG A 31 4.22 0.47 -10.77
C ARG A 31 4.13 1.29 -12.06
N LYS A 32 2.91 1.64 -12.49
CA LYS A 32 2.67 2.41 -13.71
C LYS A 32 3.29 3.81 -13.66
N ASN A 33 3.23 4.46 -12.49
CA ASN A 33 3.74 5.81 -12.30
C ASN A 33 5.23 5.84 -11.92
N SER A 34 5.85 4.68 -11.70
CA SER A 34 7.24 4.56 -11.35
C SER A 34 8.12 4.44 -12.59
N VAL A 35 9.25 5.12 -12.55
CA VAL A 35 10.26 5.08 -13.63
C VAL A 35 11.31 3.99 -13.44
N VAL A 36 11.40 3.42 -12.21
CA VAL A 36 12.42 2.42 -11.87
C VAL A 36 12.02 1.56 -10.69
N GLU A 37 12.30 0.25 -10.77
CA GLU A 37 12.33 -0.63 -9.60
C GLU A 37 13.68 -0.47 -8.89
N VAL A 38 13.63 -0.09 -7.60
CA VAL A 38 14.83 0.09 -6.77
C VAL A 38 15.15 -1.22 -6.07
N THR A 39 16.25 -1.84 -6.46
CA THR A 39 16.70 -3.16 -5.97
C THR A 39 18.00 -3.10 -5.21
N SER A 40 18.87 -2.10 -5.51
CA SER A 40 20.15 -1.92 -4.85
C SER A 40 20.06 -0.91 -3.69
N ARG A 41 20.67 -1.25 -2.58
CA ARG A 41 20.84 -0.33 -1.44
C ARG A 41 21.92 0.71 -1.66
N ASP A 42 22.83 0.46 -2.64
CA ASP A 42 23.96 1.34 -2.89
C ASP A 42 23.47 2.61 -3.58
N THR A 43 23.97 3.74 -3.12
CA THR A 43 23.57 5.06 -3.61
C THR A 43 24.53 5.57 -4.69
N TYR A 44 25.83 5.56 -4.39
CA TYR A 44 26.90 5.99 -5.30
C TYR A 44 28.07 5.01 -5.26
N ILE A 45 28.65 4.74 -6.42
CA ILE A 45 29.91 4.01 -6.58
C ILE A 45 30.84 4.88 -7.42
N ASN A 46 32.04 5.17 -6.89
CA ASN A 46 33.03 6.04 -7.53
C ASN A 46 32.45 7.42 -7.95
N ASN A 47 31.67 8.03 -7.07
CA ASN A 47 30.96 9.29 -7.30
C ASN A 47 29.94 9.28 -8.45
N LYS A 48 29.52 8.11 -8.92
CA LYS A 48 28.45 7.96 -9.90
C LYS A 48 27.22 7.32 -9.25
N PRO A 49 26.03 7.82 -9.53
CA PRO A 49 24.80 7.22 -9.01
C PRO A 49 24.63 5.79 -9.55
N VAL A 50 24.18 4.88 -8.69
CA VAL A 50 23.99 3.46 -9.04
C VAL A 50 22.66 3.30 -9.76
N ILE A 51 22.67 2.64 -10.92
CA ILE A 51 21.46 2.26 -11.65
C ILE A 51 20.71 1.18 -10.86
N GLY A 52 19.41 1.34 -10.68
CA GLY A 52 18.59 0.49 -9.81
C GLY A 52 18.79 0.76 -8.31
N GLY A 53 19.56 1.81 -7.95
CA GLY A 53 19.73 2.29 -6.58
C GLY A 53 18.82 3.45 -6.21
N LEU A 54 18.95 3.92 -4.99
CA LEU A 54 18.12 5.00 -4.45
C LEU A 54 18.35 6.36 -5.12
N PHE A 55 19.47 6.57 -5.81
CA PHE A 55 19.79 7.75 -6.61
C PHE A 55 19.84 7.47 -8.10
N ASP A 56 19.06 6.49 -8.57
CA ASP A 56 18.99 6.18 -10.00
C ASP A 56 18.64 7.45 -10.82
N PRO A 57 19.45 7.80 -11.84
CA PRO A 57 19.25 9.04 -12.61
C PRO A 57 17.87 9.17 -13.27
N ARG A 58 17.17 8.07 -13.51
CA ARG A 58 15.80 8.08 -14.04
C ARG A 58 14.79 8.72 -13.08
N MET A 59 15.09 8.72 -11.79
CA MET A 59 14.25 9.38 -10.78
C MET A 59 14.50 10.89 -10.69
N GLY A 60 15.46 11.41 -11.44
CA GLY A 60 15.92 12.79 -11.42
C GLY A 60 17.37 12.88 -11.01
N VAL A 61 18.04 13.94 -11.45
CA VAL A 61 19.45 14.19 -11.22
C VAL A 61 19.63 15.39 -10.28
N LEU A 62 20.64 15.33 -9.41
CA LEU A 62 20.94 16.39 -8.43
C LEU A 62 22.24 17.16 -8.75
N GLU A 63 23.10 16.61 -9.64
CA GLU A 63 24.42 17.14 -9.89
C GLU A 63 24.49 17.93 -11.20
N PRO A 64 25.26 19.05 -11.22
CA PRO A 64 25.54 19.78 -12.43
C PRO A 64 26.20 18.87 -13.48
N GLY A 65 25.80 19.01 -14.73
CA GLY A 65 26.34 18.24 -15.85
C GLY A 65 25.70 16.88 -16.08
N LEU A 66 24.78 16.44 -15.21
CA LEU A 66 23.95 15.26 -15.45
C LEU A 66 22.63 15.65 -16.10
N ILE A 67 22.13 14.80 -16.97
CA ILE A 67 20.82 14.92 -17.64
C ILE A 67 19.95 13.75 -17.17
N CYS A 68 18.73 14.06 -16.78
CA CYS A 68 17.76 13.04 -16.39
C CYS A 68 17.30 12.27 -17.63
N PRO A 69 17.47 10.92 -17.68
CA PRO A 69 17.07 10.13 -18.85
C PRO A 69 15.56 10.10 -19.10
N THR A 70 14.74 10.41 -18.08
CA THR A 70 13.29 10.33 -18.17
C THR A 70 12.69 11.52 -18.90
N ASP A 71 13.21 12.73 -18.66
CA ASP A 71 12.67 13.99 -19.21
C ASP A 71 13.66 14.78 -20.06
N GLY A 72 14.93 14.40 -20.08
CA GLY A 72 15.99 15.11 -20.80
C GLY A 72 16.42 16.45 -20.17
N TYR A 73 15.95 16.76 -18.96
CA TYR A 73 16.28 18.02 -18.28
C TYR A 73 17.50 17.89 -17.35
N THR A 74 18.06 19.05 -17.04
CA THR A 74 19.13 19.18 -16.04
C THR A 74 18.54 19.20 -14.64
N TYR A 75 19.41 19.14 -13.62
CA TYR A 75 19.03 19.17 -12.20
C TYR A 75 18.20 20.38 -11.78
N ILE A 76 18.22 21.49 -12.53
CA ILE A 76 17.45 22.71 -12.26
C ILE A 76 16.00 22.54 -12.66
N ASN A 77 15.74 21.88 -13.79
CA ASN A 77 14.44 21.86 -14.43
C ASN A 77 13.68 20.53 -14.24
N THR A 78 14.37 19.43 -13.87
CA THR A 78 13.70 18.16 -13.62
C THR A 78 12.86 18.23 -12.35
N PRO A 79 11.55 17.87 -12.43
CA PRO A 79 10.68 17.83 -11.24
C PRO A 79 10.98 16.65 -10.32
N GLY A 80 11.65 15.61 -10.86
CA GLY A 80 11.84 14.32 -10.19
C GLY A 80 10.67 13.36 -10.39
N TYR A 81 10.98 12.06 -10.37
CA TYR A 81 10.06 10.96 -10.66
C TYR A 81 10.12 9.92 -9.54
N PHE A 82 8.98 9.30 -9.24
CA PHE A 82 8.93 8.22 -8.28
C PHE A 82 9.54 6.94 -8.84
N GLY A 83 10.26 6.22 -7.98
CA GLY A 83 10.59 4.82 -8.13
C GLY A 83 9.68 3.95 -7.26
N HIS A 84 9.92 2.65 -7.25
CA HIS A 84 9.24 1.73 -6.35
C HIS A 84 10.13 0.60 -5.88
N ILE A 85 9.77 -0.02 -4.76
CA ILE A 85 10.37 -1.24 -4.23
C ILE A 85 9.29 -2.31 -4.21
N GLU A 86 9.53 -3.43 -4.90
CA GLU A 86 8.68 -4.62 -4.77
C GLU A 86 9.00 -5.33 -3.48
N LEU A 87 8.03 -5.49 -2.61
CA LEU A 87 8.22 -6.19 -1.34
C LEU A 87 8.13 -7.71 -1.55
N ALA A 88 9.07 -8.45 -0.97
CA ALA A 88 9.10 -9.91 -1.00
C ALA A 88 7.85 -10.53 -0.37
N ARG A 89 7.31 -9.87 0.66
CA ARG A 89 6.01 -10.17 1.29
C ARG A 89 5.25 -8.88 1.58
N PRO A 90 3.92 -8.90 1.49
CA PRO A 90 3.12 -7.73 1.84
C PRO A 90 3.23 -7.41 3.34
N VAL A 91 3.13 -6.14 3.68
CA VAL A 91 3.16 -5.64 5.05
C VAL A 91 1.98 -4.73 5.35
N LEU A 92 1.53 -4.69 6.60
CA LEU A 92 0.46 -3.79 7.02
C LEU A 92 0.96 -2.36 7.11
N PHE A 93 0.26 -1.41 6.51
CA PHE A 93 0.50 0.00 6.76
C PHE A 93 0.08 0.35 8.19
N ILE A 94 1.04 0.77 9.02
CA ILE A 94 0.79 1.14 10.43
C ILE A 94 -0.23 2.26 10.53
N THR A 95 -0.20 3.23 9.61
CA THR A 95 -1.14 4.35 9.55
C THR A 95 -2.59 3.89 9.32
N HIS A 96 -2.80 2.79 8.61
CA HIS A 96 -4.12 2.23 8.30
C HIS A 96 -4.53 1.06 9.20
N LEU A 97 -3.71 0.70 10.18
CA LEU A 97 -3.93 -0.49 11.02
C LEU A 97 -5.30 -0.47 11.73
N LYS A 98 -5.71 0.70 12.23
CA LYS A 98 -7.03 0.87 12.86
C LYS A 98 -8.18 0.62 11.89
N GLU A 99 -8.05 1.09 10.65
CA GLU A 99 -9.07 0.90 9.61
C GLU A 99 -9.09 -0.55 9.14
N ILE A 100 -7.93 -1.18 8.95
CA ILE A 100 -7.81 -2.61 8.63
C ILE A 100 -8.56 -3.46 9.69
N MET A 101 -8.36 -3.16 10.97
CA MET A 101 -9.09 -3.86 12.04
C MET A 101 -10.60 -3.66 11.99
N LYS A 102 -11.06 -2.46 11.62
CA LYS A 102 -12.50 -2.19 11.44
C LYS A 102 -13.06 -3.01 10.28
N PHE A 103 -12.35 -3.05 9.13
CA PHE A 103 -12.73 -3.91 8.01
C PHE A 103 -12.83 -5.38 8.42
N CYS A 104 -11.87 -5.90 9.16
CA CYS A 104 -11.90 -7.25 9.69
C CYS A 104 -13.14 -7.53 10.57
N LYS A 105 -13.64 -6.52 11.25
CA LYS A 105 -14.88 -6.63 12.06
C LYS A 105 -16.16 -6.52 11.24
N CYS A 106 -16.10 -5.91 10.05
CA CYS A 106 -17.26 -5.64 9.21
C CYS A 106 -17.57 -6.74 8.20
N VAL A 107 -16.56 -7.47 7.73
CA VAL A 107 -16.68 -8.49 6.70
C VAL A 107 -16.45 -9.90 7.24
N CYS A 108 -17.01 -10.88 6.55
CA CYS A 108 -16.82 -12.29 6.91
C CYS A 108 -15.45 -12.79 6.45
N PHE A 109 -14.67 -13.45 7.32
CA PHE A 109 -13.36 -13.99 6.96
C PHE A 109 -13.42 -15.12 5.91
N LYS A 110 -14.53 -15.87 5.84
CA LYS A 110 -14.69 -17.00 4.91
C LYS A 110 -15.14 -16.55 3.52
N CYS A 111 -16.22 -15.78 3.42
CA CYS A 111 -16.83 -15.39 2.14
C CYS A 111 -16.63 -13.94 1.75
N SER A 112 -16.04 -13.11 2.63
CA SER A 112 -15.77 -11.68 2.43
C SER A 112 -16.99 -10.78 2.23
N LYS A 113 -18.21 -11.30 2.41
CA LYS A 113 -19.43 -10.50 2.36
C LYS A 113 -19.55 -9.61 3.58
N LEU A 114 -20.19 -8.47 3.40
CA LEU A 114 -20.55 -7.58 4.50
C LEU A 114 -21.51 -8.29 5.46
N LYS A 115 -21.30 -8.18 6.78
CA LYS A 115 -22.08 -8.89 7.78
C LYS A 115 -23.47 -8.30 8.04
N ILE A 116 -23.74 -7.06 7.64
CA ILE A 116 -25.00 -6.38 7.82
C ILE A 116 -25.87 -6.48 6.56
N ASN A 117 -27.20 -6.45 6.75
CA ASN A 117 -28.17 -6.49 5.66
C ASN A 117 -28.28 -5.12 5.00
N LYS A 118 -27.75 -4.99 3.77
CA LYS A 118 -27.81 -3.74 3.00
C LYS A 118 -29.24 -3.27 2.73
N ASN A 119 -30.18 -4.20 2.52
CA ASN A 119 -31.56 -3.88 2.18
C ASN A 119 -32.29 -3.18 3.33
N LEU A 120 -32.05 -3.59 4.57
CA LEU A 120 -32.61 -2.96 5.75
C LEU A 120 -32.03 -1.58 6.03
N HIS A 121 -30.81 -1.33 5.57
CA HIS A 121 -30.05 -0.11 5.87
C HIS A 121 -29.81 0.77 4.63
N LYS A 122 -30.63 0.66 3.56
CA LYS A 122 -30.49 1.47 2.34
C LYS A 122 -30.48 2.99 2.59
N HIS A 123 -31.13 3.44 3.63
CA HIS A 123 -31.18 4.86 4.00
C HIS A 123 -29.81 5.51 4.22
N ILE A 124 -28.78 4.71 4.56
CA ILE A 124 -27.43 5.24 4.79
C ILE A 124 -26.73 5.65 3.48
N LEU A 125 -27.14 5.15 2.32
CA LEU A 125 -26.55 5.52 1.04
C LEU A 125 -26.67 7.02 0.73
N ASN A 126 -27.68 7.68 1.31
CA ASN A 126 -27.87 9.13 1.19
C ASN A 126 -26.96 9.95 2.12
N LYS A 127 -26.19 9.28 2.98
CA LYS A 127 -25.29 9.94 3.92
C LYS A 127 -23.88 10.10 3.35
N PRO A 128 -23.09 11.06 3.86
CA PRO A 128 -21.67 11.19 3.54
C PRO A 128 -20.89 9.90 3.81
N ALA A 129 -19.80 9.68 3.08
CA ALA A 129 -18.98 8.48 3.18
C ALA A 129 -18.48 8.18 4.61
N SER A 130 -18.05 9.22 5.33
CA SER A 130 -17.58 9.11 6.72
C SER A 130 -18.67 8.62 7.69
N GLU A 131 -19.91 9.11 7.52
CA GLU A 131 -21.04 8.68 8.33
C GLU A 131 -21.46 7.24 8.02
N ARG A 132 -21.43 6.84 6.73
CA ARG A 132 -21.66 5.45 6.31
C ARG A 132 -20.67 4.50 6.98
N TRP A 133 -19.39 4.84 6.92
CA TRP A 133 -18.33 4.06 7.56
C TRP A 133 -18.53 3.93 9.05
N HIS A 134 -18.82 5.04 9.74
CA HIS A 134 -19.10 5.03 11.17
C HIS A 134 -20.31 4.16 11.52
N TYR A 135 -21.38 4.26 10.75
CA TYR A 135 -22.59 3.46 10.94
C TYR A 135 -22.32 1.96 10.81
N VAL A 136 -21.64 1.55 9.73
CA VAL A 136 -21.29 0.15 9.46
C VAL A 136 -20.39 -0.42 10.56
N THR A 137 -19.37 0.34 10.98
CA THR A 137 -18.41 -0.09 12.00
C THR A 137 -19.02 -0.26 13.40
N ASN A 138 -20.14 0.40 13.66
CA ASN A 138 -20.86 0.25 14.93
C ASN A 138 -21.82 -0.96 14.93
N LEU A 139 -22.42 -1.30 13.79
CA LEU A 139 -23.38 -2.40 13.69
C LEU A 139 -22.74 -3.76 13.43
N ALA A 140 -21.80 -3.83 12.49
CA ALA A 140 -21.24 -5.08 12.00
C ALA A 140 -20.56 -5.94 13.08
N PRO A 141 -19.86 -5.41 14.08
CA PRO A 141 -19.25 -6.21 15.15
C PRO A 141 -20.24 -7.03 15.98
N ASN A 142 -21.50 -6.60 16.05
CA ASN A 142 -22.54 -7.29 16.83
C ASN A 142 -23.00 -8.59 16.17
N VAL A 143 -22.72 -8.78 14.87
CA VAL A 143 -23.11 -9.98 14.12
C VAL A 143 -22.08 -11.08 14.37
N LYS A 144 -22.48 -12.17 15.03
CA LYS A 144 -21.61 -13.26 15.45
C LYS A 144 -21.38 -14.33 14.38
N ARG A 145 -22.38 -14.56 13.53
CA ARG A 145 -22.28 -15.49 12.40
C ARG A 145 -22.63 -14.78 11.10
N CYS A 146 -21.93 -15.14 10.04
CA CYS A 146 -22.27 -14.67 8.71
C CYS A 146 -23.61 -15.28 8.28
N GLY A 147 -24.61 -14.45 8.04
CA GLY A 147 -25.96 -14.88 7.71
C GLY A 147 -27.00 -14.64 8.81
N ASP A 148 -26.61 -14.30 10.03
CA ASP A 148 -27.59 -13.97 11.08
C ASP A 148 -28.53 -12.81 10.70
N CYS A 149 -28.00 -11.87 9.88
CA CYS A 149 -28.74 -10.71 9.41
C CYS A 149 -28.95 -10.68 7.90
N THR A 150 -28.43 -11.65 7.14
CA THR A 150 -28.47 -11.70 5.67
C THR A 150 -28.89 -13.08 5.20
N GLU A 151 -29.74 -13.17 4.16
CA GLU A 151 -30.23 -14.43 3.61
C GLU A 151 -29.15 -15.27 2.92
N ASP A 152 -28.06 -14.63 2.46
CA ASP A 152 -27.01 -15.21 1.64
C ASP A 152 -25.67 -15.44 2.38
N GLY A 153 -25.71 -15.53 3.68
CA GLY A 153 -24.56 -15.75 4.54
C GLY A 153 -24.02 -17.17 4.47
N CYS A 154 -22.71 -17.36 4.76
CA CYS A 154 -22.05 -18.67 4.73
C CYS A 154 -22.10 -19.44 6.06
N GLY A 155 -22.78 -18.93 7.10
CA GLY A 155 -22.89 -19.52 8.44
C GLY A 155 -21.62 -19.51 9.30
N TYR A 156 -20.51 -18.99 8.77
CA TYR A 156 -19.22 -19.01 9.47
C TYR A 156 -19.24 -18.15 10.73
N LYS A 157 -18.81 -18.72 11.88
CA LYS A 157 -18.66 -18.00 13.14
C LYS A 157 -17.54 -16.99 13.03
N GLN A 158 -17.82 -15.74 13.29
CA GLN A 158 -16.84 -14.67 13.27
C GLN A 158 -16.01 -14.63 14.57
N PRO A 159 -14.78 -14.07 14.56
CA PRO A 159 -14.01 -13.94 15.77
C PRO A 159 -14.74 -13.09 16.81
N ASP A 160 -14.66 -13.50 18.06
CA ASP A 160 -15.24 -12.77 19.18
C ASP A 160 -14.47 -11.49 19.48
N LYS A 161 -13.15 -11.53 19.27
CA LYS A 161 -12.27 -10.38 19.48
C LYS A 161 -11.20 -10.30 18.38
N ILE A 162 -10.92 -9.09 17.90
CA ILE A 162 -9.79 -8.79 17.02
C ILE A 162 -8.95 -7.73 17.73
N GLN A 163 -7.69 -8.01 17.92
CA GLN A 163 -6.76 -7.13 18.63
C GLN A 163 -5.41 -7.06 17.91
N VAL A 164 -4.65 -6.01 18.21
CA VAL A 164 -3.26 -5.87 17.76
C VAL A 164 -2.35 -6.42 18.86
N GLU A 165 -1.41 -7.26 18.49
CA GLU A 165 -0.32 -7.72 19.32
C GLU A 165 0.98 -7.07 18.84
N GLY A 166 1.67 -6.38 19.75
CA GLY A 166 2.86 -5.61 19.37
C GLY A 166 2.56 -4.43 18.44
N MET A 167 3.43 -4.19 17.45
CA MET A 167 3.33 -3.00 16.59
C MET A 167 2.53 -3.22 15.31
N SER A 168 2.45 -4.44 14.78
CA SER A 168 1.89 -4.70 13.45
C SER A 168 1.22 -6.06 13.28
N THR A 169 1.09 -6.86 14.32
CA THR A 169 0.46 -8.18 14.25
C THR A 169 -1.00 -8.09 14.66
N ILE A 170 -1.90 -8.56 13.81
CA ILE A 170 -3.33 -8.63 14.12
C ILE A 170 -3.66 -10.07 14.52
N GLN A 171 -4.37 -10.24 15.60
CA GLN A 171 -4.88 -11.53 16.07
C GLN A 171 -6.41 -11.55 16.08
N ALA A 172 -6.96 -12.65 15.60
CA ALA A 172 -8.37 -12.97 15.72
C ALA A 172 -8.55 -14.08 16.76
N ILE A 173 -9.47 -13.89 17.69
CA ILE A 173 -9.71 -14.77 18.83
C ILE A 173 -11.14 -15.28 18.76
N TRP A 174 -11.32 -16.59 18.78
CA TRP A 174 -12.60 -17.28 18.94
C TRP A 174 -12.65 -17.91 20.33
N GLU A 175 -13.71 -17.59 21.06
CA GLU A 175 -14.01 -18.22 22.34
C GLU A 175 -15.03 -19.33 22.12
N LYS A 176 -14.84 -20.47 22.80
CA LYS A 176 -15.72 -21.65 22.72
C LYS A 176 -15.90 -22.16 21.26
N MET A 177 -14.83 -22.57 20.63
CA MET A 177 -14.93 -23.49 19.50
C MET A 177 -14.85 -24.93 20.04
N ASP A 178 -15.86 -25.76 19.69
CA ASP A 178 -15.87 -27.19 20.00
C ASP A 178 -14.90 -27.93 19.05
N THR A 179 -13.60 -27.66 19.20
CA THR A 179 -12.53 -28.34 18.45
C THR A 179 -11.57 -28.96 19.44
N GLU A 180 -11.19 -30.22 19.17
CA GLU A 180 -10.31 -31.03 20.00
C GLU A 180 -8.92 -30.40 20.26
N ASP A 181 -8.54 -29.40 19.46
CA ASP A 181 -7.23 -28.72 19.53
C ASP A 181 -7.20 -27.45 20.40
N SER A 182 -8.26 -27.16 21.15
CA SER A 182 -8.32 -25.92 21.95
C SER A 182 -7.81 -26.11 23.37
N GLU A 183 -6.56 -25.77 23.65
CA GLU A 183 -6.12 -25.49 25.02
C GLU A 183 -6.98 -24.36 25.60
N ASN A 184 -7.77 -24.65 26.62
CA ASN A 184 -8.68 -23.70 27.30
C ASN A 184 -9.88 -23.17 26.50
N GLY A 185 -10.35 -23.82 25.43
CA GLY A 185 -11.53 -23.39 24.67
C GLY A 185 -11.38 -22.08 23.90
N LYS A 186 -10.16 -21.59 23.67
CA LYS A 186 -9.84 -20.42 22.87
C LYS A 186 -8.97 -20.77 21.69
N VAL A 187 -9.35 -20.31 20.49
CA VAL A 187 -8.55 -20.41 19.28
C VAL A 187 -8.04 -19.01 18.91
N ILE A 188 -6.73 -18.85 18.84
CA ILE A 188 -6.06 -17.59 18.48
C ILE A 188 -5.37 -17.79 17.15
N ILE A 189 -5.74 -17.00 16.15
CA ILE A 189 -5.15 -17.05 14.81
C ILE A 189 -4.48 -15.70 14.52
N LYS A 190 -3.20 -15.73 14.17
CA LYS A 190 -2.51 -14.55 13.63
C LYS A 190 -2.99 -14.31 12.20
N LEU A 191 -3.46 -13.10 11.93
CA LEU A 191 -3.90 -12.69 10.61
C LEU A 191 -2.70 -12.11 9.86
N THR A 192 -2.17 -12.89 8.94
CA THR A 192 -1.07 -12.41 8.08
C THR A 192 -1.56 -11.43 7.03
N PRO A 193 -0.70 -10.50 6.55
CA PRO A 193 -1.08 -9.57 5.49
C PRO A 193 -1.61 -10.27 4.24
N GLU A 194 -1.04 -11.43 3.87
CA GLU A 194 -1.47 -12.23 2.73
C GLU A 194 -2.91 -12.77 2.90
N MET A 195 -3.25 -13.21 4.13
CA MET A 195 -4.61 -13.66 4.43
C MET A 195 -5.60 -12.50 4.30
N LEU A 196 -5.23 -11.34 4.83
CA LEU A 196 -6.07 -10.15 4.76
C LEU A 196 -6.27 -9.65 3.33
N ILE A 197 -5.22 -9.66 2.49
CA ILE A 197 -5.35 -9.34 1.06
C ILE A 197 -6.36 -10.27 0.38
N LYS A 198 -6.28 -11.59 0.65
CA LYS A 198 -7.21 -12.57 0.07
C LYS A 198 -8.66 -12.31 0.50
N VAL A 199 -8.88 -11.88 1.74
CA VAL A 199 -10.22 -11.53 2.22
C VAL A 199 -10.70 -10.23 1.59
N PHE A 200 -9.87 -9.18 1.56
CA PHE A 200 -10.27 -7.85 1.11
C PHE A 200 -10.48 -7.78 -0.41
N LYS A 201 -9.66 -8.46 -1.20
CA LYS A 201 -9.85 -8.55 -2.67
C LYS A 201 -11.19 -9.16 -3.09
N ARG A 202 -11.78 -10.02 -2.26
CA ARG A 202 -13.07 -10.66 -2.53
C ARG A 202 -14.27 -9.81 -2.12
N ILE A 203 -14.07 -8.66 -1.46
CA ILE A 203 -15.16 -7.74 -1.13
C ILE A 203 -15.70 -7.17 -2.43
N CYS A 204 -17.01 -7.30 -2.68
CA CYS A 204 -17.61 -6.77 -3.90
C CYS A 204 -17.68 -5.23 -3.88
N ASP A 205 -17.70 -4.62 -5.06
CA ASP A 205 -17.69 -3.17 -5.22
C ASP A 205 -18.90 -2.49 -4.58
N GLU A 206 -20.06 -3.16 -4.59
CA GLU A 206 -21.26 -2.69 -3.91
C GLU A 206 -21.07 -2.57 -2.39
N ASP A 207 -20.40 -3.56 -1.77
CA ASP A 207 -20.12 -3.54 -0.33
C ASP A 207 -19.10 -2.46 0.01
N VAL A 208 -18.07 -2.28 -0.83
CA VAL A 208 -17.09 -1.20 -0.69
C VAL A 208 -17.80 0.17 -0.73
N HIS A 209 -18.65 0.39 -1.73
CA HIS A 209 -19.43 1.63 -1.86
C HIS A 209 -20.40 1.83 -0.68
N PHE A 210 -21.07 0.77 -0.24
CA PHE A 210 -21.98 0.82 0.90
C PHE A 210 -21.27 1.25 2.19
N MET A 211 -20.05 0.76 2.41
CA MET A 211 -19.20 1.15 3.54
C MET A 211 -18.69 2.60 3.46
N GLY A 212 -18.86 3.29 2.32
CA GLY A 212 -18.40 4.67 2.15
C GLY A 212 -17.04 4.81 1.47
N PHE A 213 -16.50 3.73 0.92
CA PHE A 213 -15.27 3.75 0.14
C PHE A 213 -15.56 3.74 -1.36
N SER A 214 -14.57 4.12 -2.16
CA SER A 214 -14.69 4.09 -3.62
C SER A 214 -14.02 2.82 -4.16
N PRO A 215 -14.73 2.00 -4.94
CA PRO A 215 -14.13 0.85 -5.61
C PRO A 215 -12.97 1.22 -6.55
N THR A 216 -13.01 2.45 -7.08
CA THR A 216 -12.00 2.94 -8.03
C THR A 216 -10.81 3.61 -7.34
N TRP A 217 -11.01 4.28 -6.17
CA TRP A 217 -10.02 5.16 -5.58
C TRP A 217 -9.56 4.76 -4.18
N SER A 218 -10.27 3.84 -3.52
CA SER A 218 -9.95 3.48 -2.13
C SER A 218 -10.43 2.08 -1.75
N ARG A 219 -9.88 1.07 -2.40
CA ARG A 219 -10.19 -0.32 -2.05
C ARG A 219 -9.48 -0.75 -0.76
N PRO A 220 -10.13 -1.58 0.07
CA PRO A 220 -9.56 -2.03 1.36
C PRO A 220 -8.22 -2.77 1.24
N GLU A 221 -8.00 -3.56 0.19
CA GLU A 221 -6.76 -4.29 -0.03
C GLU A 221 -5.55 -3.39 -0.27
N TRP A 222 -5.74 -2.14 -0.70
CA TRP A 222 -4.65 -1.18 -0.91
C TRP A 222 -4.10 -0.61 0.40
N MET A 223 -4.78 -0.85 1.53
CA MET A 223 -4.26 -0.55 2.87
C MET A 223 -3.12 -1.49 3.29
N ILE A 224 -2.87 -2.53 2.50
CA ILE A 224 -1.79 -3.49 2.73
C ILE A 224 -0.73 -3.26 1.67
N CYS A 225 0.47 -2.87 2.10
CA CYS A 225 1.57 -2.51 1.23
C CYS A 225 2.17 -3.76 0.56
N GLN A 226 2.12 -3.81 -0.76
CA GLN A 226 2.78 -4.81 -1.58
C GLN A 226 3.93 -4.19 -2.37
N VAL A 227 3.77 -2.93 -2.75
CA VAL A 227 4.73 -2.12 -3.48
C VAL A 227 4.91 -0.82 -2.74
N LEU A 228 6.15 -0.48 -2.41
CA LEU A 228 6.47 0.75 -1.68
C LEU A 228 6.92 1.84 -2.67
N PRO A 229 6.23 2.98 -2.77
CA PRO A 229 6.70 4.09 -3.60
C PRO A 229 7.95 4.73 -3.00
N VAL A 230 8.92 5.06 -3.84
CA VAL A 230 10.17 5.72 -3.45
C VAL A 230 10.15 7.13 -4.04
N PRO A 231 10.19 8.19 -3.21
CA PRO A 231 10.18 9.56 -3.68
C PRO A 231 11.48 9.91 -4.43
N PRO A 232 11.45 10.88 -5.33
CA PRO A 232 12.61 11.30 -6.08
C PRO A 232 13.75 11.84 -5.20
N PRO A 233 15.00 11.81 -5.68
CA PRO A 233 16.15 12.34 -4.96
C PRO A 233 16.02 13.80 -4.52
N SER A 234 15.25 14.61 -5.24
CA SER A 234 14.99 16.03 -4.90
C SER A 234 14.28 16.23 -3.55
N VAL A 235 13.49 15.23 -3.11
CA VAL A 235 12.79 15.26 -1.80
C VAL A 235 13.73 14.83 -0.66
N ARG A 236 14.76 14.03 -0.96
CA ARG A 236 15.72 13.47 -0.01
C ARG A 236 17.16 13.65 -0.52
N PRO A 237 17.63 14.89 -0.64
CA PRO A 237 18.89 15.22 -1.29
C PRO A 237 20.10 14.65 -0.53
N SER A 238 21.18 14.38 -1.28
CA SER A 238 22.48 14.02 -0.75
C SER A 238 23.41 15.21 -0.85
N VAL A 239 24.04 15.58 0.28
CA VAL A 239 24.99 16.72 0.34
C VAL A 239 26.40 16.17 0.27
N LYS A 240 27.17 16.71 -0.67
CA LYS A 240 28.59 16.40 -0.81
C LYS A 240 29.42 17.38 0.04
N HIS A 241 30.17 16.87 1.01
CA HIS A 241 31.05 17.67 1.86
C HIS A 241 32.43 17.78 1.22
N ASP A 242 33.00 16.63 0.80
CA ASP A 242 34.32 16.52 0.17
C ASP A 242 34.27 15.58 -1.04
N ALA A 243 35.41 15.41 -1.72
CA ALA A 243 35.50 14.53 -2.88
C ALA A 243 35.05 13.09 -2.64
N GLN A 244 35.09 12.63 -1.39
CA GLN A 244 34.77 11.23 -1.02
C GLN A 244 33.66 11.11 0.03
N GLN A 245 33.23 12.21 0.68
CA GLN A 245 32.28 12.18 1.77
C GLN A 245 30.96 12.83 1.36
N ARG A 246 29.86 12.06 1.49
CA ARG A 246 28.48 12.52 1.31
C ARG A 246 27.67 12.28 2.58
N SER A 247 26.78 13.20 2.87
CA SER A 247 25.72 13.02 3.86
C SER A 247 24.41 12.77 3.14
N GLU A 248 23.71 11.73 3.53
CA GLU A 248 22.42 11.34 2.96
C GLU A 248 21.30 11.65 3.94
N ASP A 249 20.12 11.91 3.43
CA ASP A 249 18.91 12.15 4.21
C ASP A 249 18.49 10.87 4.98
N ASP A 250 17.86 11.04 6.14
CA ASP A 250 17.36 9.94 6.97
C ASP A 250 16.39 9.01 6.22
N LEU A 251 15.57 9.57 5.32
CA LEU A 251 14.69 8.77 4.47
C LEU A 251 15.49 7.82 3.57
N THR A 252 16.63 8.26 3.04
CA THR A 252 17.51 7.41 2.23
C THR A 252 18.06 6.25 3.05
N HIS A 253 18.47 6.49 4.30
CA HIS A 253 18.91 5.43 5.20
C HIS A 253 17.80 4.44 5.53
N ILE A 254 16.56 4.91 5.76
CA ILE A 254 15.41 4.04 6.00
C ILE A 254 15.14 3.17 4.77
N PHE A 255 15.09 3.74 3.56
CA PHE A 255 14.90 2.97 2.34
C PHE A 255 16.03 1.95 2.10
N SER A 256 17.29 2.32 2.35
CA SER A 256 18.42 1.40 2.25
C SER A 256 18.27 0.20 3.18
N ASN A 257 17.82 0.41 4.42
CA ASN A 257 17.55 -0.67 5.37
C ASN A 257 16.36 -1.55 4.92
N ILE A 258 15.30 -0.95 4.37
CA ILE A 258 14.17 -1.69 3.81
C ILE A 258 14.64 -2.58 2.66
N ILE A 259 15.42 -2.05 1.71
CA ILE A 259 15.94 -2.82 0.57
C ILE A 259 16.81 -3.98 1.06
N LYS A 260 17.71 -3.74 2.02
CA LYS A 260 18.56 -4.78 2.61
C LYS A 260 17.70 -5.91 3.17
N THR A 261 16.78 -5.57 4.08
CA THR A 261 15.91 -6.59 4.73
C THR A 261 15.04 -7.31 3.70
N ASN A 262 14.55 -6.60 2.69
CA ASN A 262 13.74 -7.17 1.63
C ASN A 262 14.52 -8.17 0.75
N ASN A 263 15.77 -7.87 0.43
CA ASN A 263 16.64 -8.77 -0.32
C ASN A 263 17.01 -9.99 0.54
N ASP A 264 17.39 -9.80 1.81
CA ASP A 264 17.65 -10.90 2.75
C ASP A 264 16.41 -11.83 2.89
N LEU A 265 15.20 -11.27 2.89
CA LEU A 265 13.96 -12.02 2.92
C LEU A 265 13.70 -12.79 1.63
N ARG A 266 13.95 -12.17 0.45
CA ARG A 266 13.85 -12.83 -0.85
C ARG A 266 14.78 -14.06 -0.92
N ASP A 267 16.03 -13.89 -0.47
CA ASP A 267 17.02 -14.99 -0.43
C ASP A 267 16.59 -16.12 0.50
N LYS A 268 16.05 -15.80 1.68
CA LYS A 268 15.52 -16.80 2.60
C LYS A 268 14.32 -17.56 2.01
N ILE A 269 13.41 -16.86 1.33
CA ILE A 269 12.27 -17.49 0.65
C ILE A 269 12.77 -18.40 -0.49
N ALA A 270 13.73 -17.93 -1.28
CA ALA A 270 14.31 -18.72 -2.37
C ALA A 270 15.04 -19.99 -1.89
N ASN A 271 15.58 -19.96 -0.68
CA ASN A 271 16.28 -21.09 -0.04
C ASN A 271 15.37 -21.95 0.86
N ASP A 272 14.04 -21.84 0.72
CA ASP A 272 13.05 -22.60 1.50
C ASP A 272 13.26 -22.54 3.03
N ALA A 273 13.62 -21.37 3.54
CA ALA A 273 13.80 -21.18 4.97
C ALA A 273 12.52 -21.49 5.77
N PRO A 274 12.63 -22.00 7.02
CA PRO A 274 11.46 -22.29 7.85
C PRO A 274 10.53 -21.09 8.02
N THR A 275 9.22 -21.32 8.04
CA THR A 275 8.18 -20.28 8.15
C THR A 275 8.43 -19.30 9.31
N LYS A 276 8.93 -19.80 10.46
CA LYS A 276 9.29 -18.96 11.61
C LYS A 276 10.42 -17.94 11.35
N VAL A 277 11.22 -18.15 10.32
CA VAL A 277 12.33 -17.24 9.95
C VAL A 277 11.86 -16.22 8.92
N ILE A 278 10.80 -16.58 8.18
CA ILE A 278 10.20 -15.76 7.14
C ILE A 278 9.10 -14.84 7.73
N GLU A 279 8.45 -15.24 8.81
CA GLU A 279 7.49 -14.43 9.58
C GLU A 279 8.18 -13.46 10.56
#